data_e4f06a69bd3627c08373804478a28ddc
#
_entry.id   e4f06a69bd3627c08373804478a28ddc
#
_cell.length_a   1.000
_cell.length_b   1.000
_cell.length_c   1.000
_cell.angle_alpha   90.00
_cell.angle_beta   90.00
_cell.angle_gamma   90.00
#
_symmetry.space_group_name_H-M   'P 1'
#
loop_
_entity.id
_entity.type
_entity.pdbx_description
1 polymer ?
#
loop_
_entity_poly.entity_id
_entity_poly.type
_entity_poly.pdbx_seq_one_letter_code
_entity_poly.pdbx_strand_id
1 'polypeptide(L)'
;MENMFDGATSFNQPLNNWNVSNVTNMEQMFQNARSFNQPLNKWNVSNVTDMYAMFWKARSFNQPLNKWDVSNVTNMDAMFAFASSFNQPLNDWNVSNVHDMFVEATSFNHALHAPWYVVEQSESE
;
A
#
# COMPACT_ATOMS: atom_id res chain seq x y z
N MET A 1 -6.66 -10.96 7.43
CA MET A 1 -6.15 -11.21 6.06
C MET A 1 -4.64 -10.98 5.93
N GLU A 2 -3.98 -10.90 7.04
CA GLU A 2 -2.53 -10.73 6.98
C GLU A 2 -1.88 -11.87 6.19
N ASN A 3 -0.88 -11.52 5.40
CA ASN A 3 -0.07 -12.44 4.60
C ASN A 3 -0.84 -13.28 3.58
N MET A 4 -2.10 -12.94 3.27
CA MET A 4 -2.94 -13.83 2.43
C MET A 4 -2.32 -14.14 1.07
N PHE A 5 -1.70 -13.16 0.44
CA PHE A 5 -1.06 -13.34 -0.89
C PHE A 5 0.45 -13.10 -0.82
N ASP A 6 1.04 -13.19 0.36
CA ASP A 6 2.47 -12.99 0.54
C ASP A 6 3.23 -14.04 -0.28
N GLY A 7 4.10 -13.58 -1.16
CA GLY A 7 4.89 -14.45 -2.01
C GLY A 7 4.13 -15.09 -3.17
N ALA A 8 2.88 -14.68 -3.40
CA ALA A 8 2.08 -15.19 -4.52
C ALA A 8 2.55 -14.53 -5.82
N THR A 9 3.70 -14.96 -6.35
CA THR A 9 4.43 -14.26 -7.40
C THR A 9 3.72 -14.22 -8.75
N SER A 10 2.79 -15.14 -9.00
CA SER A 10 2.05 -15.19 -10.27
C SER A 10 0.60 -14.77 -10.14
N PHE A 11 0.15 -14.48 -8.93
CA PHE A 11 -1.25 -14.16 -8.70
C PHE A 11 -1.61 -12.80 -9.29
N ASN A 12 -2.66 -12.76 -10.10
CA ASN A 12 -3.17 -11.50 -10.65
C ASN A 12 -4.64 -11.64 -11.03
N GLN A 13 -5.50 -11.94 -10.05
CA GLN A 13 -6.92 -12.13 -10.27
C GLN A 13 -7.72 -11.02 -9.62
N PRO A 14 -8.92 -10.71 -10.16
CA PRO A 14 -9.75 -9.63 -9.61
C PRO A 14 -10.19 -9.92 -8.17
N LEU A 15 -10.05 -8.92 -7.30
CA LEU A 15 -10.45 -9.00 -5.91
C LEU A 15 -11.39 -7.85 -5.51
N ASN A 16 -11.71 -6.96 -6.45
CA ASN A 16 -12.35 -5.70 -6.11
C ASN A 16 -13.77 -5.86 -5.55
N ASN A 17 -14.41 -7.00 -5.81
CA ASN A 17 -15.75 -7.26 -5.30
C ASN A 17 -15.76 -7.99 -3.95
N TRP A 18 -14.61 -8.28 -3.39
CA TRP A 18 -14.53 -8.88 -2.05
C TRP A 18 -15.04 -7.89 -1.01
N ASN A 19 -15.82 -8.39 -0.05
CA ASN A 19 -16.23 -7.60 1.09
C ASN A 19 -15.18 -7.70 2.19
N VAL A 20 -14.39 -6.65 2.33
CA VAL A 20 -13.32 -6.59 3.35
C VAL A 20 -13.68 -5.64 4.50
N SER A 21 -14.96 -5.26 4.62
CA SER A 21 -15.37 -4.20 5.53
C SER A 21 -15.14 -4.52 7.00
N ASN A 22 -15.01 -5.79 7.36
CA ASN A 22 -14.75 -6.18 8.75
C ASN A 22 -13.28 -6.53 9.02
N VAL A 23 -12.41 -6.38 8.02
CA VAL A 23 -10.99 -6.71 8.17
C VAL A 23 -10.30 -5.61 8.96
N THR A 24 -9.50 -5.99 9.95
CA THR A 24 -8.73 -5.07 10.78
C THR A 24 -7.23 -5.14 10.53
N ASN A 25 -6.73 -6.24 9.97
CA ASN A 25 -5.29 -6.45 9.76
C ASN A 25 -5.04 -6.89 8.32
N MET A 26 -4.27 -6.07 7.59
CA MET A 26 -3.85 -6.37 6.22
C MET A 26 -2.33 -6.34 6.06
N GLU A 27 -1.60 -6.54 7.16
CA GLU A 27 -0.14 -6.49 7.07
C GLU A 27 0.37 -7.55 6.11
N GLN A 28 1.32 -7.16 5.28
CA GLN A 28 2.03 -8.02 4.34
C GLN A 28 1.12 -8.79 3.37
N MET A 29 -0.11 -8.31 3.17
CA MET A 29 -1.10 -9.05 2.38
C MET A 29 -0.62 -9.34 0.95
N PHE A 30 0.02 -8.38 0.30
CA PHE A 30 0.53 -8.53 -1.07
C PHE A 30 2.05 -8.43 -1.13
N GLN A 31 2.72 -8.68 -0.01
CA GLN A 31 4.17 -8.63 0.02
C GLN A 31 4.75 -9.64 -0.98
N ASN A 32 5.64 -9.17 -1.84
CA ASN A 32 6.24 -10.00 -2.89
C ASN A 32 5.25 -10.57 -3.91
N ALA A 33 4.04 -10.04 -4.00
CA ALA A 33 3.07 -10.42 -5.02
C ALA A 33 3.44 -9.68 -6.32
N ARG A 34 4.48 -10.13 -6.99
CA ARG A 34 5.14 -9.39 -8.08
C ARG A 34 4.25 -9.09 -9.27
N SER A 35 3.28 -9.95 -9.55
CA SER A 35 2.45 -9.83 -10.76
C SER A 35 1.11 -9.17 -10.48
N PHE A 36 0.77 -8.97 -9.22
CA PHE A 36 -0.54 -8.46 -8.86
C PHE A 36 -0.69 -7.00 -9.28
N ASN A 37 -1.71 -6.72 -10.08
CA ASN A 37 -2.03 -5.35 -10.49
C ASN A 37 -3.52 -5.24 -10.82
N GLN A 38 -4.38 -5.49 -9.84
CA GLN A 38 -5.83 -5.41 -10.03
C GLN A 38 -6.41 -4.30 -9.19
N PRO A 39 -7.53 -3.70 -9.62
CA PRO A 39 -8.17 -2.62 -8.86
C PRO A 39 -8.59 -3.09 -7.46
N LEU A 40 -8.43 -2.21 -6.49
CA LEU A 40 -8.87 -2.40 -5.11
C LEU A 40 -9.64 -1.17 -4.61
N ASN A 41 -10.04 -0.29 -5.52
CA ASN A 41 -10.63 0.99 -5.15
C ASN A 41 -12.02 0.86 -4.53
N LYS A 42 -12.69 -0.29 -4.70
CA LYS A 42 -14.00 -0.54 -4.09
C LYS A 42 -13.90 -1.10 -2.68
N TRP A 43 -12.72 -1.49 -2.23
CA TRP A 43 -12.57 -2.03 -0.89
C TRP A 43 -12.86 -0.97 0.17
N ASN A 44 -13.71 -1.31 1.13
CA ASN A 44 -13.91 -0.50 2.33
C ASN A 44 -12.90 -0.95 3.38
N VAL A 45 -11.85 -0.15 3.57
CA VAL A 45 -10.77 -0.48 4.50
C VAL A 45 -10.85 0.35 5.78
N SER A 46 -12.02 0.94 6.07
CA SER A 46 -12.16 1.89 7.17
C SER A 46 -11.92 1.28 8.54
N ASN A 47 -12.01 -0.04 8.69
CA ASN A 47 -11.75 -0.71 9.96
C ASN A 47 -10.33 -1.28 10.07
N VAL A 48 -9.51 -1.11 9.05
CA VAL A 48 -8.14 -1.65 9.07
C VAL A 48 -7.27 -0.76 9.95
N THR A 49 -6.52 -1.41 10.84
CA THR A 49 -5.59 -0.73 11.74
C THR A 49 -4.13 -1.00 11.42
N ASP A 50 -3.83 -2.05 10.66
CA ASP A 50 -2.45 -2.43 10.33
C ASP A 50 -2.32 -2.72 8.85
N MET A 51 -1.46 -1.94 8.16
CA MET A 51 -1.11 -2.13 6.75
C MET A 51 0.40 -2.23 6.54
N TYR A 52 1.13 -2.66 7.58
CA TYR A 52 2.57 -2.79 7.50
C TYR A 52 2.98 -3.64 6.28
N ALA A 53 3.88 -3.09 5.46
CA ALA A 53 4.47 -3.78 4.31
C ALA A 53 3.44 -4.40 3.36
N MET A 54 2.22 -3.84 3.28
CA MET A 54 1.12 -4.47 2.52
C MET A 54 1.49 -4.70 1.05
N PHE A 55 2.20 -3.78 0.44
CA PHE A 55 2.62 -3.89 -0.98
C PHE A 55 4.15 -3.93 -1.12
N TRP A 56 4.85 -4.37 -0.10
CA TRP A 56 6.30 -4.44 -0.11
C TRP A 56 6.77 -5.37 -1.25
N LYS A 57 7.58 -4.85 -2.16
CA LYS A 57 8.04 -5.56 -3.36
C LYS A 57 6.91 -6.03 -4.29
N ALA A 58 5.74 -5.40 -4.22
CA ALA A 58 4.67 -5.63 -5.19
C ALA A 58 5.00 -4.84 -6.46
N ARG A 59 5.88 -5.38 -7.28
CA ARG A 59 6.58 -4.64 -8.34
C ARG A 59 5.70 -4.17 -9.48
N SER A 60 4.55 -4.82 -9.71
CA SER A 60 3.65 -4.46 -10.81
C SER A 60 2.46 -3.63 -10.35
N PHE A 61 2.25 -3.53 -9.06
CA PHE A 61 1.04 -2.86 -8.55
C PHE A 61 1.09 -1.36 -8.81
N ASN A 62 0.06 -0.86 -9.48
CA ASN A 62 -0.08 0.57 -9.76
C ASN A 62 -1.55 0.92 -9.95
N GLN A 63 -2.37 0.79 -8.90
CA GLN A 63 -3.80 1.04 -8.96
C GLN A 63 -4.19 2.16 -8.00
N PRO A 64 -5.27 2.91 -8.32
CA PRO A 64 -5.71 4.02 -7.46
C PRO A 64 -6.16 3.55 -6.09
N LEU A 65 -5.69 4.23 -5.05
CA LEU A 65 -6.05 3.96 -3.66
C LEU A 65 -6.45 5.24 -2.92
N ASN A 66 -6.56 6.35 -3.62
CA ASN A 66 -6.74 7.65 -2.96
C ASN A 66 -8.06 7.76 -2.19
N LYS A 67 -9.06 6.96 -2.56
CA LYS A 67 -10.37 7.00 -1.89
C LYS A 67 -10.47 6.10 -0.68
N TRP A 68 -9.45 5.31 -0.39
CA TRP A 68 -9.44 4.51 0.82
C TRP A 68 -9.47 5.40 2.06
N ASP A 69 -10.36 5.10 2.99
CA ASP A 69 -10.35 5.75 4.29
C ASP A 69 -9.37 5.00 5.20
N VAL A 70 -8.18 5.55 5.36
CA VAL A 70 -7.11 4.95 6.14
C VAL A 70 -6.95 5.61 7.51
N SER A 71 -7.98 6.33 7.95
CA SER A 71 -7.89 7.15 9.17
C SER A 71 -7.69 6.33 10.44
N ASN A 72 -8.04 5.05 10.42
CA ASN A 72 -7.85 4.17 11.59
C ASN A 72 -6.56 3.36 11.54
N VAL A 73 -5.78 3.50 10.47
CA VAL A 73 -4.53 2.74 10.34
C VAL A 73 -3.47 3.37 11.23
N THR A 74 -2.87 2.56 12.08
CA THR A 74 -1.82 2.99 13.00
C THR A 74 -0.43 2.55 12.57
N ASN A 75 -0.32 1.61 11.65
CA ASN A 75 0.98 1.14 11.14
C ASN A 75 0.92 1.01 9.62
N MET A 76 1.65 1.87 8.92
CA MET A 76 1.83 1.83 7.46
C MET A 76 3.30 1.76 7.08
N ASP A 77 4.16 1.38 8.02
CA ASP A 77 5.59 1.36 7.75
C ASP A 77 5.89 0.42 6.59
N ALA A 78 6.77 0.86 5.70
CA ALA A 78 7.25 0.09 4.55
C ALA A 78 6.14 -0.35 3.57
N MET A 79 4.96 0.27 3.62
CA MET A 79 3.80 -0.20 2.85
C MET A 79 4.07 -0.35 1.36
N PHE A 80 4.78 0.60 0.77
CA PHE A 80 5.10 0.57 -0.67
C PHE A 80 6.59 0.44 -0.92
N ALA A 81 7.37 0.03 0.08
CA ALA A 81 8.81 -0.11 -0.11
C ALA A 81 9.08 -1.12 -1.23
N PHE A 82 9.98 -0.76 -2.14
CA PHE A 82 10.34 -1.59 -3.30
C PHE A 82 9.17 -1.88 -4.25
N ALA A 83 8.05 -1.16 -4.13
CA ALA A 83 6.94 -1.24 -5.08
C ALA A 83 7.27 -0.35 -6.28
N SER A 84 8.08 -0.85 -7.19
CA SER A 84 8.80 -0.06 -8.18
C SER A 84 7.92 0.54 -9.28
N SER A 85 6.69 0.08 -9.44
CA SER A 85 5.76 0.64 -10.44
C SER A 85 4.71 1.57 -9.87
N PHE A 86 4.57 1.61 -8.55
CA PHE A 86 3.49 2.37 -7.93
C PHE A 86 3.72 3.87 -8.10
N ASN A 87 2.74 4.56 -8.67
CA ASN A 87 2.77 6.01 -8.85
C ASN A 87 1.36 6.56 -8.96
N GLN A 88 0.60 6.49 -7.86
CA GLN A 88 -0.78 6.97 -7.81
C GLN A 88 -0.94 8.02 -6.73
N PRO A 89 -1.87 8.97 -6.90
CA PRO A 89 -2.13 9.98 -5.88
C PRO A 89 -2.59 9.37 -4.56
N LEU A 90 -2.07 9.89 -3.47
CA LEU A 90 -2.48 9.56 -2.11
C LEU A 90 -2.71 10.84 -1.32
N ASN A 91 -3.00 11.93 -2.03
CA ASN A 91 -3.11 13.27 -1.43
C ASN A 91 -4.20 13.35 -0.37
N ASP A 92 -5.27 12.56 -0.53
CA ASP A 92 -6.42 12.60 0.39
C ASP A 92 -6.24 11.70 1.61
N TRP A 93 -5.14 10.94 1.68
CA TRP A 93 -4.87 10.12 2.85
C TRP A 93 -4.50 11.00 4.04
N ASN A 94 -5.12 10.73 5.18
CA ASN A 94 -4.82 11.41 6.42
C ASN A 94 -3.97 10.50 7.30
N VAL A 95 -2.66 10.67 7.22
CA VAL A 95 -1.70 9.79 7.88
C VAL A 95 -0.60 10.60 8.55
N SER A 96 0.01 9.99 9.57
CA SER A 96 1.15 10.58 10.26
C SER A 96 2.06 9.47 10.78
N ASN A 97 3.28 9.82 11.14
CA ASN A 97 4.23 8.88 11.75
C ASN A 97 4.50 7.63 10.90
N VAL A 98 4.62 7.82 9.58
CA VAL A 98 4.98 6.73 8.68
C VAL A 98 6.48 6.71 8.47
N HIS A 99 7.05 5.50 8.37
CA HIS A 99 8.48 5.29 8.19
C HIS A 99 8.74 4.36 7.02
N ASP A 100 9.76 4.69 6.22
CA ASP A 100 10.23 3.85 5.13
C ASP A 100 9.14 3.48 4.11
N MET A 101 8.06 4.25 4.06
CA MET A 101 6.88 3.89 3.29
C MET A 101 7.16 3.76 1.80
N PHE A 102 8.05 4.57 1.26
CA PHE A 102 8.34 4.62 -0.18
C PHE A 102 9.80 4.32 -0.50
N VAL A 103 10.53 3.68 0.40
CA VAL A 103 11.93 3.33 0.15
C VAL A 103 12.02 2.51 -1.13
N GLU A 104 12.89 2.91 -2.06
CA GLU A 104 13.10 2.23 -3.35
C GLU A 104 11.82 2.07 -4.18
N ALA A 105 10.79 2.86 -3.92
CA ALA A 105 9.60 2.94 -4.80
C ALA A 105 9.95 3.89 -5.94
N THR A 106 10.70 3.41 -6.91
CA THR A 106 11.45 4.23 -7.86
C THR A 106 10.59 5.04 -8.83
N SER A 107 9.33 4.64 -9.03
CA SER A 107 8.41 5.39 -9.89
C SER A 107 7.55 6.40 -9.14
N PHE A 108 7.57 6.37 -7.81
CA PHE A 108 6.65 7.17 -7.02
C PHE A 108 7.17 8.60 -6.83
N ASN A 109 6.34 9.57 -7.19
CA ASN A 109 6.64 10.99 -6.97
C ASN A 109 5.95 11.45 -5.68
N HIS A 110 6.63 11.31 -4.54
CA HIS A 110 6.02 11.61 -3.25
C HIS A 110 5.71 13.11 -3.09
N ALA A 111 6.50 13.98 -3.68
CA ALA A 111 6.24 15.42 -3.57
C ALA A 111 4.89 15.79 -4.20
N LEU A 112 4.51 15.10 -5.28
CA LEU A 112 3.25 15.34 -5.98
C LEU A 112 2.08 14.57 -5.37
N HIS A 113 2.31 13.30 -5.02
CA HIS A 113 1.23 12.37 -4.65
C HIS A 113 1.05 12.17 -3.16
N ALA A 114 2.07 12.45 -2.36
CA ALA A 114 2.02 12.26 -0.91
C ALA A 114 2.76 13.42 -0.22
N PRO A 115 2.25 14.65 -0.36
CA PRO A 115 2.94 15.81 0.22
C PRO A 115 3.03 15.77 1.74
N TRP A 116 2.21 14.94 2.39
CA TRP A 116 2.26 14.71 3.83
C TRP A 116 3.43 13.82 4.25
N TYR A 117 4.09 13.15 3.30
CA TYR A 117 5.20 12.24 3.60
C TYR A 117 6.48 13.02 3.82
N VAL A 118 7.18 12.72 4.91
CA VAL A 118 8.44 13.35 5.25
C VAL A 118 9.54 12.31 5.07
N VAL A 119 10.47 12.60 4.16
CA VAL A 119 11.63 11.73 3.92
C VAL A 119 12.62 11.93 5.05
N GLU A 120 12.99 10.85 5.73
CA GLU A 120 14.01 10.88 6.76
C GLU A 120 15.39 10.84 6.13
N GLN A 121 16.37 11.46 6.81
CA GLN A 121 17.72 11.48 6.27
C GLN A 121 18.33 10.09 6.11
N SER A 122 17.86 9.13 6.88
CA SER A 122 18.33 7.75 6.79
C SER A 122 17.83 7.03 5.56
N GLU A 123 16.81 7.57 4.86
CA GLU A 123 16.28 6.94 3.66
C GLU A 123 17.16 7.26 2.47
N SER A 124 17.42 6.26 1.66
CA SER A 124 18.26 6.42 0.47
C SER A 124 17.48 6.87 -0.76
N GLU A 125 16.20 6.78 -0.70
CA GLU A 125 15.34 7.04 -1.85
C GLU A 125 16.10 7.16 -3.13
#